data_04c427a2d2bc25627c26f4bdd9449acc
#
_entry.id   04c427a2d2bc25627c26f4bdd9449acc
#
_cell.length_a   1.000
_cell.length_b   1.000
_cell.length_c   1.000
_cell.angle_alpha   90.00
_cell.angle_beta   90.00
_cell.angle_gamma   90.00
#
_symmetry.space_group_name_H-M   'P 1'
#
loop_
_entity.id
_entity.type
_entity.pdbx_description
1 polymer ?
#
loop_
_entity_poly.entity_id
_entity_poly.type
_entity_poly.pdbx_seq_one_letter_code
_entity_poly.pdbx_strand_id
1 'polypeptide(L)'
;QDVSMVFEWDPDSMFLNYAAAGAYINIGGVNAENRAEVSLNEEKIKKVLTKYAQLKDAFGIDRNTVSLKDCADLFSTGNMLYTVLDADSLAEINVTDVDYGICEYPSMGDDLDSKAMSVTTMAVVNPYTKNVDASKAVARAISYDYADYLGSMAKKSCARADLKVKRAESYQKLHQIYSDSVVKAKYIGVGEVYMRYEIMLHQVYDGGNVDTAYSTFATTIEKTTKNNNENSTQNTK
;
A
#
# COMPACT_ATOMS: atom_id res chain seq x y z
N GLN A 1 4.21 5.83 -32.30
CA GLN A 1 3.13 5.12 -31.60
C GLN A 1 2.18 6.18 -31.06
N ASP A 2 0.91 6.13 -31.42
CA ASP A 2 -0.07 7.10 -30.95
C ASP A 2 -0.47 6.72 -29.51
N VAL A 3 -0.15 7.61 -28.54
CA VAL A 3 -0.58 7.45 -27.17
C VAL A 3 -2.06 7.80 -27.07
N SER A 4 -2.87 6.85 -26.64
CA SER A 4 -4.32 7.03 -26.53
C SER A 4 -4.74 7.62 -25.18
N MET A 5 -3.91 7.48 -24.14
CA MET A 5 -4.19 7.90 -22.78
C MET A 5 -2.97 8.51 -22.08
N VAL A 6 -3.16 9.64 -21.44
CA VAL A 6 -2.06 10.30 -20.72
C VAL A 6 -1.87 9.66 -19.35
N PHE A 7 -2.94 9.41 -18.62
CA PHE A 7 -2.91 8.89 -17.27
C PHE A 7 -4.20 8.15 -16.90
N GLU A 8 -4.06 6.99 -16.29
CA GLU A 8 -5.12 6.24 -15.66
C GLU A 8 -4.58 5.47 -14.46
N TRP A 9 -5.40 5.21 -13.48
CA TRP A 9 -5.07 4.41 -12.32
C TRP A 9 -6.26 3.58 -11.86
N ASP A 10 -6.00 2.55 -11.06
CA ASP A 10 -7.02 1.92 -10.23
C ASP A 10 -7.23 2.78 -8.96
N PRO A 11 -8.36 3.47 -8.82
CA PRO A 11 -8.58 4.41 -7.71
C PRO A 11 -8.50 3.74 -6.35
N ASP A 12 -9.05 2.55 -6.20
CA ASP A 12 -9.16 1.86 -4.93
C ASP A 12 -7.77 1.44 -4.41
N SER A 13 -6.97 0.83 -5.28
CA SER A 13 -5.61 0.37 -4.93
C SER A 13 -4.66 1.52 -4.62
N MET A 14 -4.73 2.60 -5.41
CA MET A 14 -3.86 3.74 -5.27
C MET A 14 -4.09 4.48 -3.96
N PHE A 15 -5.32 4.75 -3.64
CA PHE A 15 -5.66 5.76 -2.67
C PHE A 15 -5.55 5.29 -1.23
N LEU A 16 -5.87 4.02 -0.98
CA LEU A 16 -5.64 3.40 0.32
C LEU A 16 -4.16 3.47 0.72
N ASN A 17 -3.28 3.21 -0.24
CA ASN A 17 -1.84 3.28 -0.03
C ASN A 17 -1.37 4.71 0.29
N TYR A 18 -1.89 5.70 -0.42
CA TYR A 18 -1.47 7.09 -0.25
C TYR A 18 -1.79 7.63 1.15
N ALA A 19 -3.04 7.54 1.58
CA ALA A 19 -3.43 8.16 2.84
C ALA A 19 -2.88 7.42 4.07
N ALA A 20 -2.76 6.10 4.01
CA ALA A 20 -2.12 5.35 5.08
C ALA A 20 -0.60 5.59 5.11
N ALA A 21 0.03 5.70 3.94
CA ALA A 21 1.46 5.93 3.80
C ALA A 21 1.87 7.36 4.16
N GLY A 22 0.99 8.36 3.92
CA GLY A 22 1.24 9.76 4.31
C GLY A 22 1.23 10.01 5.82
N ALA A 23 1.15 8.95 6.64
CA ALA A 23 1.04 9.03 8.10
C ALA A 23 -0.16 9.85 8.61
N TYR A 24 -1.22 9.93 7.78
CA TYR A 24 -2.46 10.63 8.16
C TYR A 24 -3.37 9.76 9.03
N ILE A 25 -3.15 8.43 8.96
CA ILE A 25 -3.75 7.45 9.85
C ILE A 25 -2.60 6.75 10.59
N ASN A 26 -2.40 7.10 11.84
CA ASN A 26 -1.40 6.44 12.67
C ASN A 26 -2.08 5.34 13.49
N ILE A 27 -1.67 4.10 13.26
CA ILE A 27 -2.24 2.92 13.91
C ILE A 27 -1.20 2.34 14.86
N GLY A 28 -1.32 2.69 16.13
CA GLY A 28 -0.58 2.14 17.26
C GLY A 28 0.95 2.12 17.16
N GLY A 29 1.64 2.16 18.26
CA GLY A 29 3.08 1.94 18.31
C GLY A 29 3.45 0.46 18.21
N VAL A 30 4.70 0.19 17.89
CA VAL A 30 5.29 -1.17 17.84
C VAL A 30 5.24 -1.86 19.22
N ASN A 31 5.07 -1.12 20.29
CA ASN A 31 4.97 -1.60 21.66
C ASN A 31 3.50 -1.85 22.03
N ALA A 32 3.08 -2.97 21.73
CA ALA A 32 1.91 -3.82 22.02
C ALA A 32 0.86 -3.40 23.09
N GLU A 33 1.07 -2.42 23.91
CA GLU A 33 0.11 -2.04 24.96
C GLU A 33 -1.07 -1.23 24.43
N ASN A 34 -0.90 -0.53 23.28
CA ASN A 34 -1.95 0.28 22.63
C ASN A 34 -2.27 -0.24 21.21
N ARG A 35 -2.54 -1.52 21.06
CA ARG A 35 -2.80 -2.16 19.75
C ARG A 35 -4.00 -1.61 19.00
N ALA A 36 -4.88 -0.91 19.69
CA ALA A 36 -6.11 -0.35 19.12
C ALA A 36 -6.09 1.19 19.07
N GLU A 37 -4.97 1.83 19.39
CA GLU A 37 -4.88 3.27 19.29
C GLU A 37 -4.72 3.72 17.84
N VAL A 38 -5.68 4.51 17.37
CA VAL A 38 -5.67 5.09 16.05
C VAL A 38 -5.76 6.60 16.19
N SER A 39 -4.79 7.31 15.66
CA SER A 39 -4.86 8.77 15.56
C SER A 39 -5.03 9.20 14.10
N LEU A 40 -5.89 10.17 13.88
CA LEU A 40 -6.27 10.68 12.58
C LEU A 40 -5.83 12.13 12.43
N ASN A 41 -5.15 12.44 11.33
CA ASN A 41 -4.92 13.82 10.95
C ASN A 41 -6.08 14.28 10.07
N GLU A 42 -7.12 14.84 10.70
CA GLU A 42 -8.36 15.27 10.03
C GLU A 42 -8.10 16.21 8.86
N GLU A 43 -7.31 17.26 9.08
CA GLU A 43 -7.03 18.27 8.05
C GLU A 43 -6.39 17.64 6.81
N LYS A 44 -5.36 16.81 7.00
CA LYS A 44 -4.65 16.17 5.90
C LYS A 44 -5.52 15.14 5.18
N ILE A 45 -6.28 14.32 5.93
CA ILE A 45 -7.21 13.35 5.34
C ILE A 45 -8.24 14.05 4.48
N LYS A 46 -8.88 15.13 4.97
CA LYS A 46 -9.86 15.88 4.20
C LYS A 46 -9.28 16.54 2.95
N LYS A 47 -8.05 17.07 3.04
CA LYS A 47 -7.34 17.60 1.86
C LYS A 47 -7.11 16.52 0.81
N VAL A 48 -6.62 15.35 1.22
CA VAL A 48 -6.39 14.23 0.32
C VAL A 48 -7.70 13.76 -0.34
N LEU A 49 -8.78 13.62 0.44
CA LEU A 49 -10.10 13.24 -0.09
C LEU A 49 -10.61 14.23 -1.13
N THR A 50 -10.43 15.53 -0.87
CA THR A 50 -10.83 16.60 -1.81
C THR A 50 -10.02 16.51 -3.12
N LYS A 51 -8.71 16.27 -3.02
CA LYS A 51 -7.87 16.09 -4.21
C LYS A 51 -8.26 14.85 -5.00
N TYR A 52 -8.62 13.79 -4.32
CA TYR A 52 -9.07 12.56 -4.93
C TYR A 52 -10.33 12.74 -5.78
N ALA A 53 -11.33 13.43 -5.23
CA ALA A 53 -12.52 13.79 -5.99
C ALA A 53 -12.19 14.67 -7.22
N GLN A 54 -11.28 15.66 -7.05
CA GLN A 54 -10.83 16.51 -8.15
C GLN A 54 -10.15 15.73 -9.27
N LEU A 55 -9.34 14.73 -8.94
CA LEU A 55 -8.65 13.90 -9.93
C LEU A 55 -9.63 13.04 -10.73
N LYS A 56 -10.67 12.50 -10.08
CA LYS A 56 -11.77 11.82 -10.77
C LYS A 56 -12.37 12.71 -11.87
N ASP A 57 -12.73 13.93 -11.49
CA ASP A 57 -13.36 14.87 -12.41
C ASP A 57 -12.41 15.29 -13.54
N ALA A 58 -11.14 15.50 -13.23
CA ALA A 58 -10.13 15.94 -14.19
C ALA A 58 -9.80 14.87 -15.26
N PHE A 59 -9.76 13.60 -14.88
CA PHE A 59 -9.38 12.50 -15.76
C PHE A 59 -10.55 11.60 -16.18
N GLY A 60 -11.73 11.78 -15.60
CA GLY A 60 -12.92 10.99 -15.93
C GLY A 60 -12.81 9.51 -15.57
N ILE A 61 -12.00 9.16 -14.58
CA ILE A 61 -11.74 7.77 -14.20
C ILE A 61 -12.88 7.23 -13.35
N ASP A 62 -13.51 6.16 -13.81
CA ASP A 62 -14.56 5.45 -13.06
C ASP A 62 -13.98 4.20 -12.39
N ARG A 63 -13.99 4.19 -11.03
CA ARG A 63 -13.47 3.07 -10.23
C ARG A 63 -14.13 1.72 -10.50
N ASN A 64 -15.33 1.71 -11.10
CA ASN A 64 -16.05 0.49 -11.42
C ASN A 64 -15.63 -0.12 -12.76
N THR A 65 -14.87 0.63 -13.57
CA THR A 65 -14.49 0.20 -14.93
C THR A 65 -13.00 0.06 -15.12
N VAL A 66 -12.18 0.52 -14.15
CA VAL A 66 -10.73 0.48 -14.23
C VAL A 66 -10.17 -0.44 -13.15
N SER A 67 -9.25 -1.30 -13.52
CA SER A 67 -8.50 -2.18 -12.61
C SER A 67 -6.99 -2.02 -12.79
N LEU A 68 -6.21 -2.45 -11.78
CA LEU A 68 -4.74 -2.51 -11.89
C LEU A 68 -4.28 -3.28 -13.13
N LYS A 69 -5.01 -4.33 -13.48
CA LYS A 69 -4.68 -5.13 -14.66
C LYS A 69 -4.88 -4.34 -15.95
N ASP A 70 -5.97 -3.60 -16.08
CA ASP A 70 -6.23 -2.78 -17.26
C ASP A 70 -5.16 -1.69 -17.41
N CYS A 71 -4.79 -1.05 -16.31
CA CYS A 71 -3.70 -0.08 -16.27
C CYS A 71 -2.36 -0.70 -16.69
N ALA A 72 -2.03 -1.89 -16.20
CA ALA A 72 -0.80 -2.59 -16.55
C ALA A 72 -0.79 -3.00 -18.03
N ASP A 73 -1.88 -3.49 -18.55
CA ASP A 73 -2.01 -3.91 -19.94
C ASP A 73 -1.87 -2.70 -20.91
N LEU A 74 -2.57 -1.59 -20.64
CA LEU A 74 -2.46 -0.36 -21.44
C LEU A 74 -1.05 0.26 -21.39
N PHE A 75 -0.43 0.26 -20.21
CA PHE A 75 0.93 0.77 -20.06
C PHE A 75 1.95 -0.11 -20.77
N SER A 76 1.84 -1.43 -20.68
CA SER A 76 2.77 -2.37 -21.29
C SER A 76 2.76 -2.31 -22.83
N THR A 77 1.63 -1.91 -23.43
CA THR A 77 1.51 -1.71 -24.86
C THR A 77 1.97 -0.34 -25.37
N GLY A 78 2.39 0.56 -24.45
CA GLY A 78 2.80 1.93 -24.78
C GLY A 78 1.66 2.87 -25.17
N ASN A 79 0.42 2.46 -24.90
CA ASN A 79 -0.76 3.28 -25.18
C ASN A 79 -1.07 4.29 -24.07
N MET A 80 -0.41 4.17 -22.90
CA MET A 80 -0.53 5.04 -21.76
C MET A 80 0.84 5.60 -21.34
N LEU A 81 0.92 6.89 -21.00
CA LEU A 81 2.16 7.52 -20.58
C LEU A 81 2.49 7.32 -19.11
N TYR A 82 1.50 7.44 -18.24
CA TYR A 82 1.68 7.35 -16.79
C TYR A 82 0.59 6.50 -16.17
N THR A 83 0.99 5.67 -15.22
CA THR A 83 0.07 4.92 -14.37
C THR A 83 0.65 4.71 -12.98
N VAL A 84 -0.19 4.31 -12.04
CA VAL A 84 0.23 3.86 -10.70
C VAL A 84 -0.06 2.37 -10.59
N LEU A 85 0.97 1.61 -10.25
CA LEU A 85 0.90 0.15 -10.13
C LEU A 85 1.51 -0.29 -8.80
N ASP A 86 1.07 -1.42 -8.31
CA ASP A 86 1.79 -2.12 -7.25
C ASP A 86 2.97 -2.92 -7.82
N ALA A 87 3.82 -3.40 -6.93
CA ALA A 87 5.01 -4.16 -7.36
C ALA A 87 4.67 -5.53 -7.96
N ASP A 88 3.50 -6.08 -7.65
CA ASP A 88 3.07 -7.36 -8.19
C ASP A 88 2.61 -7.18 -9.63
N SER A 89 1.81 -6.17 -9.92
CA SER A 89 1.43 -5.78 -11.29
C SER A 89 2.64 -5.41 -12.14
N LEU A 90 3.63 -4.71 -11.56
CA LEU A 90 4.89 -4.40 -12.25
C LEU A 90 5.66 -5.68 -12.66
N ALA A 91 5.57 -6.74 -11.87
CA ALA A 91 6.22 -8.02 -12.22
C ALA A 91 5.57 -8.70 -13.42
N GLU A 92 4.28 -8.47 -13.65
CA GLU A 92 3.51 -9.02 -14.76
C GLU A 92 3.67 -8.23 -16.06
N ILE A 93 4.13 -6.97 -15.99
CA ILE A 93 4.40 -6.16 -17.20
C ILE A 93 5.51 -6.81 -18.01
N ASN A 94 5.16 -7.39 -19.11
CA ASN A 94 6.10 -7.96 -20.07
C ASN A 94 6.54 -6.87 -21.07
N VAL A 95 7.43 -5.98 -20.61
CA VAL A 95 7.88 -4.83 -21.40
C VAL A 95 9.06 -5.25 -22.26
N THR A 96 8.80 -5.81 -23.41
CA THR A 96 9.85 -6.11 -24.39
C THR A 96 10.15 -4.91 -25.28
N ASP A 97 9.21 -3.99 -25.44
CA ASP A 97 9.27 -2.94 -26.44
C ASP A 97 9.08 -1.51 -25.89
N VAL A 98 8.87 -1.33 -24.59
CA VAL A 98 8.69 -0.03 -23.95
C VAL A 98 9.75 0.20 -22.90
N ASP A 99 10.54 1.26 -23.05
CA ASP A 99 11.44 1.73 -22.00
C ASP A 99 10.64 2.59 -21.01
N TYR A 100 10.73 2.27 -19.71
CA TYR A 100 9.94 2.94 -18.69
C TYR A 100 10.76 3.30 -17.45
N GLY A 101 10.41 4.42 -16.83
CA GLY A 101 10.95 4.85 -15.56
C GLY A 101 10.02 4.52 -14.39
N ILE A 102 10.61 4.37 -13.20
CA ILE A 102 9.89 4.25 -11.93
C ILE A 102 10.20 5.49 -11.10
N CYS A 103 9.18 6.14 -10.58
CA CYS A 103 9.30 7.24 -9.63
C CYS A 103 8.47 6.97 -8.38
N GLU A 104 8.74 7.72 -7.34
CA GLU A 104 7.90 7.74 -6.15
C GLU A 104 6.51 8.27 -6.48
N TYR A 105 5.59 7.90 -5.64
CA TYR A 105 4.22 8.42 -5.69
C TYR A 105 4.24 9.94 -5.61
N PRO A 106 3.60 10.65 -6.55
CA PRO A 106 3.62 12.11 -6.55
C PRO A 106 2.86 12.68 -5.36
N SER A 107 3.36 13.76 -4.80
CA SER A 107 2.61 14.52 -3.79
C SER A 107 1.37 15.14 -4.43
N MET A 108 0.24 15.08 -3.72
CA MET A 108 -1.00 15.72 -4.15
C MET A 108 -1.09 17.21 -3.79
N GLY A 109 -0.09 17.75 -3.13
CA GLY A 109 0.01 19.14 -2.74
C GLY A 109 1.29 19.41 -1.95
N ASP A 110 1.67 20.69 -1.85
CA ASP A 110 2.92 21.13 -1.23
C ASP A 110 3.04 20.74 0.25
N ASP A 111 1.90 20.53 0.91
CA ASP A 111 1.81 20.17 2.32
C ASP A 111 1.37 18.71 2.56
N LEU A 112 1.35 17.89 1.50
CA LEU A 112 0.99 16.50 1.57
C LEU A 112 2.18 15.61 1.24
N ASP A 113 2.64 14.85 2.25
CA ASP A 113 3.72 13.89 2.06
C ASP A 113 3.27 12.75 1.15
N SER A 114 4.19 12.27 0.34
CA SER A 114 4.00 11.09 -0.48
C SER A 114 4.95 9.99 -0.03
N LYS A 115 4.39 8.85 0.38
CA LYS A 115 5.16 7.65 0.69
C LYS A 115 4.42 6.42 0.24
N ALA A 116 5.12 5.49 -0.38
CA ALA A 116 4.58 4.18 -0.66
C ALA A 116 4.30 3.41 0.64
N MET A 117 3.31 2.53 0.62
CA MET A 117 3.09 1.57 1.69
C MET A 117 3.59 0.20 1.25
N SER A 118 4.36 -0.45 2.11
CA SER A 118 4.89 -1.79 1.86
C SER A 118 4.26 -2.82 2.79
N VAL A 119 4.22 -4.06 2.31
CA VAL A 119 3.85 -5.22 3.12
C VAL A 119 5.07 -6.11 3.28
N THR A 120 5.50 -6.30 4.53
CA THR A 120 6.59 -7.22 4.82
C THR A 120 6.09 -8.66 4.84
N THR A 121 6.64 -9.49 3.97
CA THR A 121 6.43 -10.94 3.99
C THR A 121 7.58 -11.61 4.74
N MET A 122 7.26 -12.47 5.68
CA MET A 122 8.24 -13.14 6.54
C MET A 122 8.04 -14.65 6.51
N ALA A 123 9.15 -15.41 6.53
CA ALA A 123 9.10 -16.84 6.81
C ALA A 123 9.12 -17.05 8.34
N VAL A 124 8.10 -17.71 8.86
CA VAL A 124 7.92 -17.93 10.30
C VAL A 124 7.95 -19.43 10.58
N VAL A 125 8.69 -19.83 11.60
CA VAL A 125 8.73 -21.22 12.08
C VAL A 125 7.66 -21.41 13.15
N ASN A 126 6.80 -22.41 12.97
CA ASN A 126 5.81 -22.78 13.98
C ASN A 126 6.52 -23.26 15.26
N PRO A 127 6.29 -22.63 16.44
CA PRO A 127 6.96 -23.01 17.69
C PRO A 127 6.63 -24.44 18.16
N TYR A 128 5.53 -25.01 17.68
CA TYR A 128 5.09 -26.37 18.05
C TYR A 128 5.59 -27.45 17.06
N THR A 129 6.42 -27.08 16.09
CA THR A 129 6.96 -28.09 15.15
C THR A 129 7.88 -29.07 15.88
N LYS A 130 7.79 -30.36 15.50
CA LYS A 130 8.72 -31.40 15.98
C LYS A 130 10.08 -31.38 15.26
N ASN A 131 10.17 -30.66 14.13
CA ASN A 131 11.34 -30.59 13.27
C ASN A 131 11.91 -29.17 13.22
N VAL A 132 12.28 -28.61 14.37
CA VAL A 132 12.69 -27.21 14.51
C VAL A 132 13.84 -26.85 13.58
N ASP A 133 14.90 -27.66 13.53
CA ASP A 133 16.09 -27.36 12.74
C ASP A 133 15.82 -27.41 11.23
N ALA A 134 15.07 -28.40 10.78
CA ALA A 134 14.64 -28.46 9.38
C ALA A 134 13.74 -27.27 9.01
N SER A 135 12.82 -26.90 9.88
CA SER A 135 11.94 -25.73 9.66
C SER A 135 12.73 -24.42 9.60
N LYS A 136 13.73 -24.23 10.47
CA LYS A 136 14.63 -23.07 10.41
C LYS A 136 15.47 -23.06 9.13
N ALA A 137 15.97 -24.23 8.70
CA ALA A 137 16.73 -24.34 7.44
C ALA A 137 15.87 -23.93 6.23
N VAL A 138 14.63 -24.40 6.17
CA VAL A 138 13.68 -24.02 5.11
C VAL A 138 13.35 -22.53 5.17
N ALA A 139 13.04 -22.00 6.35
CA ALA A 139 12.76 -20.56 6.52
C ALA A 139 13.96 -19.71 6.07
N ARG A 140 15.18 -20.11 6.42
CA ARG A 140 16.41 -19.46 5.97
C ARG A 140 16.57 -19.55 4.45
N ALA A 141 16.40 -20.72 3.87
CA ALA A 141 16.52 -20.93 2.43
C ALA A 141 15.57 -19.97 1.67
N ILE A 142 14.31 -19.91 2.05
CA ILE A 142 13.31 -19.05 1.39
C ILE A 142 13.63 -17.55 1.57
N SER A 143 13.97 -17.12 2.77
CA SER A 143 14.10 -15.69 3.09
C SER A 143 15.51 -15.12 2.86
N TYR A 144 16.55 -15.96 2.83
CA TYR A 144 17.94 -15.53 2.73
C TYR A 144 18.67 -16.10 1.53
N ASP A 145 18.69 -17.42 1.36
CA ASP A 145 19.52 -18.06 0.33
C ASP A 145 18.92 -17.81 -1.08
N TYR A 146 17.60 -17.82 -1.21
CA TYR A 146 16.88 -17.52 -2.45
C TYR A 146 16.54 -16.04 -2.66
N ALA A 147 16.98 -15.15 -1.79
CA ALA A 147 16.64 -13.73 -1.84
C ALA A 147 17.01 -13.06 -3.17
N ASP A 148 18.13 -13.44 -3.76
CA ASP A 148 18.56 -12.91 -5.04
C ASP A 148 17.69 -13.40 -6.20
N TYR A 149 17.32 -14.67 -6.19
CA TYR A 149 16.41 -15.25 -7.16
C TYR A 149 15.02 -14.59 -7.11
N LEU A 150 14.47 -14.41 -5.91
CA LEU A 150 13.19 -13.71 -5.72
C LEU A 150 13.25 -12.26 -6.24
N GLY A 151 14.35 -11.58 -6.01
CA GLY A 151 14.56 -10.24 -6.52
C GLY A 151 14.67 -10.16 -8.05
N SER A 152 15.36 -11.12 -8.67
CA SER A 152 15.60 -11.12 -10.11
C SER A 152 14.40 -11.64 -10.91
N MET A 153 13.77 -12.72 -10.46
CA MET A 153 12.71 -13.39 -11.19
C MET A 153 11.31 -12.87 -10.84
N ALA A 154 11.06 -12.59 -9.56
CA ALA A 154 9.75 -12.14 -9.08
C ALA A 154 9.67 -10.61 -8.89
N LYS A 155 10.72 -9.87 -9.24
CA LYS A 155 10.84 -8.41 -9.06
C LYS A 155 10.46 -7.96 -7.62
N LYS A 156 10.59 -8.85 -6.64
CA LYS A 156 10.34 -8.53 -5.23
C LYS A 156 11.55 -7.86 -4.61
N SER A 157 11.33 -6.83 -3.83
CA SER A 157 12.41 -6.25 -3.04
C SER A 157 12.79 -7.16 -1.89
N CYS A 158 14.09 -7.32 -1.66
CA CYS A 158 14.63 -8.17 -0.60
C CYS A 158 15.20 -7.30 0.53
N ALA A 159 14.89 -7.67 1.78
CA ALA A 159 15.43 -7.00 2.98
C ALA A 159 16.92 -7.29 3.26
N ARG A 160 17.57 -8.12 2.45
CA ARG A 160 19.02 -8.45 2.61
C ARG A 160 19.88 -7.26 2.21
N ALA A 161 20.55 -6.64 3.17
CA ALA A 161 21.43 -5.48 2.96
C ALA A 161 22.79 -5.83 2.29
N ASP A 162 23.19 -7.09 2.34
CA ASP A 162 24.48 -7.58 1.83
C ASP A 162 24.43 -8.03 0.34
N LEU A 163 23.27 -8.03 -0.28
CA LEU A 163 23.10 -8.34 -1.69
C LEU A 163 23.69 -7.23 -2.58
N LYS A 164 24.87 -7.45 -3.09
CA LYS A 164 25.53 -6.58 -4.08
C LYS A 164 25.18 -7.02 -5.50
N VAL A 165 23.93 -6.95 -5.88
CA VAL A 165 23.54 -7.36 -7.22
C VAL A 165 23.57 -6.15 -8.16
N LYS A 166 24.26 -6.29 -9.31
CA LYS A 166 24.12 -5.35 -10.43
C LYS A 166 22.73 -5.58 -11.04
N ARG A 167 21.77 -4.79 -10.61
CA ARG A 167 20.40 -4.87 -11.08
C ARG A 167 20.07 -3.71 -11.99
N ALA A 168 19.04 -3.88 -12.82
CA ALA A 168 18.51 -2.83 -13.65
C ALA A 168 18.16 -1.57 -12.81
N GLU A 169 18.28 -0.40 -13.41
CA GLU A 169 18.03 0.88 -12.75
C GLU A 169 16.63 0.94 -12.11
N SER A 170 15.64 0.42 -12.82
CA SER A 170 14.26 0.30 -12.31
C SER A 170 14.16 -0.48 -10.99
N TYR A 171 14.94 -1.55 -10.84
CA TYR A 171 14.98 -2.31 -9.58
C TYR A 171 15.64 -1.52 -8.45
N GLN A 172 16.72 -0.80 -8.75
CA GLN A 172 17.39 0.04 -7.74
C GLN A 172 16.45 1.14 -7.24
N LYS A 173 15.69 1.75 -8.14
CA LYS A 173 14.70 2.76 -7.79
C LYS A 173 13.56 2.19 -6.97
N LEU A 174 13.05 1.02 -7.35
CA LEU A 174 12.03 0.31 -6.58
C LEU A 174 12.52 -0.04 -5.16
N HIS A 175 13.76 -0.50 -5.01
CA HIS A 175 14.36 -0.80 -3.71
C HIS A 175 14.48 0.46 -2.84
N GLN A 176 14.85 1.60 -3.43
CA GLN A 176 14.88 2.88 -2.72
C GLN A 176 13.49 3.28 -2.22
N ILE A 177 12.47 3.18 -3.08
CA ILE A 177 11.07 3.47 -2.69
C ILE A 177 10.63 2.58 -1.52
N TYR A 178 10.97 1.30 -1.54
CA TYR A 178 10.68 0.40 -0.41
C TYR A 178 11.40 0.77 0.88
N SER A 179 12.64 1.22 0.79
CA SER A 179 13.42 1.63 1.95
C SER A 179 12.80 2.82 2.67
N ASP A 180 12.13 3.69 1.92
CA ASP A 180 11.47 4.90 2.44
C ASP A 180 9.97 4.68 2.71
N SER A 181 9.46 3.49 2.41
CA SER A 181 8.03 3.17 2.55
C SER A 181 7.59 3.02 4.00
N VAL A 182 6.30 3.27 4.23
CA VAL A 182 5.64 2.96 5.50
C VAL A 182 5.16 1.51 5.49
N VAL A 183 5.50 0.74 6.52
CA VAL A 183 5.05 -0.65 6.64
C VAL A 183 3.60 -0.70 7.09
N LYS A 184 2.76 -1.39 6.35
CA LYS A 184 1.36 -1.60 6.70
C LYS A 184 1.24 -2.31 8.06
N ALA A 185 0.56 -1.68 9.00
CA ALA A 185 0.35 -2.23 10.34
C ALA A 185 -0.45 -3.55 10.27
N LYS A 186 -0.05 -4.52 11.10
CA LYS A 186 -0.67 -5.86 11.18
C LYS A 186 -1.04 -6.17 12.63
N TYR A 187 -2.15 -5.59 13.10
CA TYR A 187 -2.69 -5.86 14.43
C TYR A 187 -4.09 -6.45 14.34
N ILE A 188 -4.55 -7.09 15.42
CA ILE A 188 -5.93 -7.50 15.55
C ILE A 188 -6.83 -6.25 15.49
N GLY A 189 -7.82 -6.26 14.59
CA GLY A 189 -8.74 -5.13 14.38
C GLY A 189 -8.28 -4.09 13.36
N VAL A 190 -6.99 -4.08 12.95
CA VAL A 190 -6.52 -3.10 11.95
C VAL A 190 -7.22 -3.23 10.59
N GLY A 191 -7.63 -4.43 10.24
CA GLY A 191 -8.40 -4.67 9.01
C GLY A 191 -9.70 -3.89 8.94
N GLU A 192 -10.36 -3.69 10.08
CA GLU A 192 -11.57 -2.87 10.14
C GLU A 192 -11.27 -1.39 9.88
N VAL A 193 -10.15 -0.86 10.39
CA VAL A 193 -9.74 0.52 10.14
C VAL A 193 -9.54 0.75 8.63
N TYR A 194 -8.83 -0.15 7.95
CA TYR A 194 -8.62 -0.02 6.50
C TYR A 194 -9.93 -0.17 5.72
N MET A 195 -10.78 -1.13 6.08
CA MET A 195 -12.09 -1.31 5.44
C MET A 195 -12.97 -0.05 5.60
N ARG A 196 -13.02 0.54 6.79
CA ARG A 196 -13.78 1.77 7.03
C ARG A 196 -13.22 2.97 6.28
N TYR A 197 -11.90 3.02 6.17
CA TYR A 197 -11.23 4.03 5.37
C TYR A 197 -11.59 3.89 3.88
N GLU A 198 -11.57 2.68 3.34
CA GLU A 198 -11.97 2.37 1.97
C GLU A 198 -13.43 2.78 1.70
N ILE A 199 -14.34 2.48 2.61
CA ILE A 199 -15.75 2.91 2.50
C ILE A 199 -15.84 4.44 2.41
N MET A 200 -15.10 5.17 3.24
CA MET A 200 -15.05 6.63 3.18
C MET A 200 -14.53 7.14 1.83
N LEU A 201 -13.47 6.51 1.31
CA LEU A 201 -12.93 6.85 0.00
C LEU A 201 -13.96 6.68 -1.11
N HIS A 202 -14.64 5.53 -1.13
CA HIS A 202 -15.67 5.24 -2.12
C HIS A 202 -16.81 6.27 -2.05
N GLN A 203 -17.27 6.61 -0.84
CA GLN A 203 -18.32 7.63 -0.66
C GLN A 203 -17.92 8.98 -1.28
N VAL A 204 -16.70 9.44 -1.03
CA VAL A 204 -16.22 10.71 -1.57
C VAL A 204 -16.02 10.62 -3.09
N TYR A 205 -15.44 9.52 -3.57
CA TYR A 205 -15.21 9.32 -4.99
C TYR A 205 -16.52 9.24 -5.79
N ASP A 206 -17.57 8.69 -5.19
CA ASP A 206 -18.91 8.62 -5.78
C ASP A 206 -19.70 9.93 -5.63
N GLY A 207 -19.07 11.01 -5.17
CA GLY A 207 -19.64 12.35 -5.09
C GLY A 207 -20.21 12.74 -3.73
N GLY A 208 -19.93 11.95 -2.68
CA GLY A 208 -20.33 12.26 -1.31
C GLY A 208 -19.55 13.44 -0.72
N ASN A 209 -20.15 14.09 0.27
CA ASN A 209 -19.54 15.21 0.97
C ASN A 209 -18.38 14.76 1.85
N VAL A 210 -17.20 15.39 1.70
CA VAL A 210 -15.96 15.06 2.40
C VAL A 210 -16.11 15.13 3.92
N ASP A 211 -16.73 16.19 4.45
CA ASP A 211 -16.88 16.39 5.90
C ASP A 211 -17.79 15.31 6.52
N THR A 212 -18.87 14.98 5.83
CA THR A 212 -19.81 13.95 6.29
C THR A 212 -19.15 12.57 6.26
N ALA A 213 -18.47 12.23 5.18
CA ALA A 213 -17.77 10.95 5.05
C ALA A 213 -16.68 10.78 6.12
N TYR A 214 -15.86 11.83 6.31
CA TYR A 214 -14.84 11.83 7.36
C TYR A 214 -15.43 11.69 8.76
N SER A 215 -16.45 12.48 9.10
CA SER A 215 -17.07 12.42 10.44
C SER A 215 -17.65 11.03 10.75
N THR A 216 -18.25 10.38 9.75
CA THR A 216 -18.76 9.02 9.88
C THR A 216 -17.62 8.03 10.13
N PHE A 217 -16.55 8.14 9.37
CA PHE A 217 -15.35 7.32 9.54
C PHE A 217 -14.73 7.51 10.93
N ALA A 218 -14.42 8.74 11.33
CA ALA A 218 -13.79 9.05 12.60
C ALA A 218 -14.59 8.56 13.80
N THR A 219 -15.91 8.78 13.79
CA THR A 219 -16.82 8.30 14.84
C THR A 219 -16.85 6.77 14.93
N THR A 220 -16.80 6.09 13.78
CA THR A 220 -16.81 4.62 13.75
C THR A 220 -15.49 4.07 14.29
N ILE A 221 -14.35 4.65 13.89
CA ILE A 221 -13.03 4.25 14.38
C ILE A 221 -12.94 4.45 15.90
N GLU A 222 -13.40 5.59 16.42
CA GLU A 222 -13.41 5.86 17.86
C GLU A 222 -14.21 4.79 18.65
N LYS A 223 -15.38 4.41 18.17
CA LYS A 223 -16.18 3.36 18.79
C LYS A 223 -15.51 2.00 18.77
N THR A 224 -14.97 1.61 17.62
CA THR A 224 -14.27 0.32 17.45
C THR A 224 -13.04 0.25 18.34
N THR A 225 -12.27 1.33 18.44
CA THR A 225 -11.09 1.41 19.30
C THR A 225 -11.44 1.27 20.79
N LYS A 226 -12.50 1.95 21.26
CA LYS A 226 -12.97 1.83 22.65
C LYS A 226 -13.44 0.41 22.97
N ASN A 227 -14.23 -0.21 22.10
CA ASN A 227 -14.74 -1.57 22.33
C ASN A 227 -13.61 -2.62 22.40
N ASN A 228 -12.59 -2.49 21.54
CA ASN A 228 -11.45 -3.39 21.55
C ASN A 228 -10.61 -3.26 22.84
N ASN A 229 -10.51 -2.08 23.41
CA ASN A 229 -9.81 -1.85 24.69
C ASN A 229 -10.57 -2.46 25.86
N GLU A 230 -11.89 -2.40 25.89
CA GLU A 230 -12.71 -3.00 26.94
C GLU A 230 -12.63 -4.54 26.92
N ASN A 231 -12.67 -5.15 25.73
CA ASN A 231 -12.58 -6.61 25.58
C ASN A 231 -11.19 -7.17 25.92
N SER A 232 -10.12 -6.43 25.68
CA SER A 232 -8.76 -6.87 26.04
C SER A 232 -8.54 -6.85 27.57
N THR A 233 -9.22 -5.98 28.30
CA THR A 233 -9.12 -5.89 29.76
C THR A 233 -9.89 -7.01 30.49
N GLN A 234 -10.91 -7.59 29.83
CA GLN A 234 -11.69 -8.71 30.37
C GLN A 234 -11.02 -10.08 30.23
N ASN A 235 -10.13 -10.23 29.25
CA ASN A 235 -9.43 -11.50 28.99
C ASN A 235 -8.12 -11.66 29.78
N THR A 236 -7.78 -10.71 30.62
CA THR A 236 -6.55 -10.71 31.46
C THR A 236 -6.83 -10.95 32.96
N LYS A 237 -8.04 -11.42 33.32
CA LYS A 237 -8.37 -11.80 34.69
C LYS A 237 -8.50 -13.31 34.86
#